data_899e95da644a5b0d8c109ed7572cfdfd
#
_entry.id   899e95da644a5b0d8c109ed7572cfdfd
#
_cell.length_a   1.000
_cell.length_b   1.000
_cell.length_c   1.000
_cell.angle_alpha   90.00
_cell.angle_beta   90.00
_cell.angle_gamma   90.00
#
_symmetry.space_group_name_H-M   'P 1'
#
loop_
_entity.id
_entity.type
_entity.pdbx_description
1 polymer ?
#
loop_
_entity_poly.entity_id
_entity_poly.type
_entity_poly.pdbx_seq_one_letter_code
_entity_poly.pdbx_strand_id
1 'polypeptide(L)'
;MPNEAALPGEETEVVVVGAGQAGIAMSEHLGNLGIRHIVLERDRIAERWRTQRWDSLVANGPAWHDRFPNLEFPDVGPDAFATKEQVAEYFERYAEKIDAPVRCGVEVSKVRKHEGRPGFRVETSEGTIDAGFVVAATGPFQRPVIPPIVPEGAVRTQLHSSEYRNPEQLPEGAVLVVGAGSSGVQIADELRRSGRRVFLSVGPHDRPPRQYRGRDFCWWLGVLGLWDLTTPPQGAAHVTIAVSGARGGHSVDFRELAGTGIELLGMTDAYEVGDAGTGGVLRFAPDLAENIALGDEKYLELLRAADAYIERNGLDLPEEPEAHVLGPDPECMTDPRLALDLAEAGVTSIVWATGFAADYSWLDVDAYDENGRPDQRRGVSTEPDVYFLGLPWLSRRGSSFIWGVWHDAKYVADHITTRRGYLAYGSN
;
A
#
# COMPACT_ATOMS: atom_id res chain seq x y z
N MET A 1 -30.58 -1.76 -40.27
CA MET A 1 -29.52 -1.81 -39.27
C MET A 1 -28.89 -3.17 -39.36
N PRO A 2 -27.66 -3.34 -39.83
CA PRO A 2 -27.02 -4.63 -39.82
C PRO A 2 -26.71 -5.01 -38.39
N ASN A 3 -27.11 -6.22 -38.04
CA ASN A 3 -26.78 -6.90 -36.78
C ASN A 3 -25.27 -7.12 -36.79
N GLU A 4 -24.51 -6.34 -36.05
CA GLU A 4 -23.10 -6.64 -35.76
C GLU A 4 -23.08 -7.95 -34.98
N ALA A 5 -22.76 -9.03 -35.68
CA ALA A 5 -22.48 -10.31 -35.06
C ALA A 5 -21.26 -10.10 -34.15
N ALA A 6 -21.48 -10.15 -32.81
CA ALA A 6 -20.39 -10.18 -31.86
C ALA A 6 -19.37 -11.24 -32.29
N LEU A 7 -18.10 -10.86 -32.39
CA LEU A 7 -17.02 -11.81 -32.60
C LEU A 7 -17.11 -12.90 -31.53
N PRO A 8 -16.86 -14.18 -31.83
CA PRO A 8 -16.86 -15.22 -30.80
C PRO A 8 -15.90 -14.80 -29.72
N GLY A 9 -16.37 -14.75 -28.46
CA GLY A 9 -15.57 -14.32 -27.30
C GLY A 9 -14.31 -15.18 -27.19
N GLU A 10 -13.22 -14.55 -26.84
CA GLU A 10 -11.98 -15.26 -26.52
C GLU A 10 -12.21 -16.14 -25.27
N GLU A 11 -11.56 -17.29 -25.19
CA GLU A 11 -11.67 -18.21 -24.05
C GLU A 11 -10.30 -18.47 -23.43
N THR A 12 -10.22 -18.41 -22.11
CA THR A 12 -9.03 -18.79 -21.34
C THR A 12 -9.39 -19.54 -20.06
N GLU A 13 -8.45 -20.24 -19.45
CA GLU A 13 -8.72 -20.89 -18.16
C GLU A 13 -8.78 -19.86 -17.01
N VAL A 14 -7.82 -18.93 -16.96
CA VAL A 14 -7.72 -17.94 -15.88
C VAL A 14 -7.59 -16.54 -16.46
N VAL A 15 -8.41 -15.61 -15.99
CA VAL A 15 -8.20 -14.17 -16.17
C VAL A 15 -7.65 -13.59 -14.86
N VAL A 16 -6.52 -12.91 -14.95
CA VAL A 16 -5.91 -12.13 -13.86
C VAL A 16 -6.13 -10.65 -14.15
N VAL A 17 -6.75 -9.90 -13.25
CA VAL A 17 -7.07 -8.48 -13.43
C VAL A 17 -6.07 -7.62 -12.66
N GLY A 18 -5.24 -6.88 -13.38
CA GLY A 18 -4.16 -6.03 -12.87
C GLY A 18 -2.78 -6.63 -13.07
N ALA A 19 -1.83 -5.85 -13.65
CA ALA A 19 -0.42 -6.23 -13.85
C ALA A 19 0.55 -5.46 -12.94
N GLY A 20 0.15 -5.25 -11.69
CA GLY A 20 1.05 -4.88 -10.61
C GLY A 20 1.78 -6.09 -10.05
N GLN A 21 2.46 -5.91 -8.90
CA GLN A 21 3.18 -7.00 -8.21
C GLN A 21 2.34 -8.27 -8.02
N ALA A 22 1.04 -8.14 -7.72
CA ALA A 22 0.16 -9.28 -7.50
C ALA A 22 -0.10 -10.08 -8.78
N GLY A 23 -0.43 -9.40 -9.88
CA GLY A 23 -0.73 -10.05 -11.15
C GLY A 23 0.49 -10.71 -11.79
N ILE A 24 1.65 -10.06 -11.70
CA ILE A 24 2.91 -10.63 -12.21
C ILE A 24 3.34 -11.87 -11.40
N ALA A 25 3.21 -11.82 -10.07
CA ALA A 25 3.45 -13.00 -9.23
C ALA A 25 2.49 -14.16 -9.56
N MET A 26 1.20 -13.83 -9.79
CA MET A 26 0.22 -14.83 -10.18
C MET A 26 0.54 -15.47 -11.52
N SER A 27 0.92 -14.67 -12.51
CA SER A 27 1.30 -15.12 -13.84
C SER A 27 2.48 -16.12 -13.80
N GLU A 28 3.52 -15.85 -12.99
CA GLU A 28 4.64 -16.79 -12.81
C GLU A 28 4.16 -18.16 -12.35
N HIS A 29 3.35 -18.20 -11.29
CA HIS A 29 2.90 -19.48 -10.73
C HIS A 29 1.94 -20.22 -11.65
N LEU A 30 1.04 -19.53 -12.35
CA LEU A 30 0.17 -20.15 -13.35
C LEU A 30 0.98 -20.69 -14.53
N GLY A 31 1.96 -19.92 -15.03
CA GLY A 31 2.86 -20.36 -16.10
C GLY A 31 3.68 -21.60 -15.72
N ASN A 32 4.26 -21.61 -14.50
CA ASN A 32 5.01 -22.75 -13.99
C ASN A 32 4.16 -24.03 -13.85
N LEU A 33 2.86 -23.89 -13.65
CA LEU A 33 1.91 -25.02 -13.58
C LEU A 33 1.27 -25.38 -14.94
N GLY A 34 1.66 -24.68 -16.02
CA GLY A 34 1.13 -24.88 -17.36
C GLY A 34 -0.37 -24.53 -17.48
N ILE A 35 -0.85 -23.60 -16.64
CA ILE A 35 -2.22 -23.13 -16.67
C ILE A 35 -2.34 -21.98 -17.67
N ARG A 36 -3.20 -22.13 -18.67
CA ARG A 36 -3.45 -21.09 -19.66
C ARG A 36 -4.15 -19.91 -19.00
N HIS A 37 -3.53 -18.75 -19.08
CA HIS A 37 -4.03 -17.53 -18.45
C HIS A 37 -3.73 -16.30 -19.28
N ILE A 38 -4.37 -15.21 -18.91
CA ILE A 38 -4.10 -13.87 -19.43
C ILE A 38 -4.12 -12.87 -18.26
N VAL A 39 -3.21 -11.91 -18.29
CA VAL A 39 -3.18 -10.79 -17.34
C VAL A 39 -3.66 -9.55 -18.07
N LEU A 40 -4.74 -8.93 -17.59
CA LEU A 40 -5.33 -7.73 -18.16
C LEU A 40 -4.94 -6.51 -17.31
N GLU A 41 -4.34 -5.52 -17.96
CA GLU A 41 -3.95 -4.26 -17.31
C GLU A 41 -4.49 -3.09 -18.12
N ARG A 42 -5.21 -2.18 -17.46
CA ARG A 42 -5.82 -1.03 -18.13
C ARG A 42 -4.80 -0.02 -18.65
N ASP A 43 -3.64 0.06 -17.99
CA ASP A 43 -2.56 0.98 -18.34
C ASP A 43 -1.29 0.19 -18.72
N ARG A 44 -0.16 0.45 -18.06
CA ARG A 44 1.12 -0.26 -18.24
C ARG A 44 1.41 -1.15 -17.02
N ILE A 45 2.28 -2.11 -17.18
CA ILE A 45 2.79 -2.90 -16.05
C ILE A 45 3.30 -1.94 -14.95
N ALA A 46 2.88 -2.17 -13.72
CA ALA A 46 3.26 -1.39 -12.55
C ALA A 46 2.94 0.12 -12.64
N GLU A 47 1.91 0.53 -13.38
CA GLU A 47 1.56 1.93 -13.64
C GLU A 47 1.46 2.79 -12.37
N ARG A 48 0.94 2.24 -11.28
CA ARG A 48 0.78 3.00 -10.03
C ARG A 48 2.12 3.41 -9.41
N TRP A 49 3.18 2.66 -9.62
CA TRP A 49 4.54 3.07 -9.24
C TRP A 49 5.00 4.29 -10.02
N ARG A 50 4.63 4.40 -11.30
CA ARG A 50 5.02 5.50 -12.19
C ARG A 50 4.24 6.78 -11.92
N THR A 51 2.90 6.66 -11.80
CA THR A 51 1.99 7.82 -11.90
C THR A 51 1.30 8.20 -10.61
N GLN A 52 1.28 7.33 -9.58
CA GLN A 52 0.58 7.60 -8.32
C GLN A 52 1.55 7.70 -7.14
N ARG A 53 2.76 8.16 -7.39
CA ARG A 53 3.81 8.38 -6.40
C ARG A 53 4.51 9.71 -6.68
N TRP A 54 5.05 10.31 -5.63
CA TRP A 54 5.84 11.54 -5.75
C TRP A 54 7.24 11.24 -6.31
N ASP A 55 7.88 12.28 -6.84
CA ASP A 55 9.07 12.11 -7.67
C ASP A 55 10.27 11.54 -6.92
N SER A 56 10.42 11.89 -5.64
CA SER A 56 11.52 11.42 -4.80
C SER A 56 11.27 10.07 -4.10
N LEU A 57 10.11 9.40 -4.38
CA LEU A 57 9.81 8.14 -3.71
C LEU A 57 10.83 7.06 -4.07
N VAL A 58 11.32 6.40 -3.02
CA VAL A 58 12.02 5.12 -3.11
C VAL A 58 11.26 4.03 -2.34
N ALA A 59 11.52 2.77 -2.64
CA ALA A 59 10.94 1.65 -1.91
C ALA A 59 11.23 1.74 -0.41
N ASN A 60 10.33 1.24 0.41
CA ASN A 60 10.49 1.27 1.87
C ASN A 60 11.36 0.13 2.41
N GLY A 61 11.46 -0.99 1.69
CA GLY A 61 12.36 -2.06 2.00
C GLY A 61 13.61 -2.03 1.11
N PRO A 62 14.75 -2.57 1.59
CA PRO A 62 15.96 -2.66 0.78
C PRO A 62 15.78 -3.66 -0.37
N ALA A 63 16.59 -3.50 -1.42
CA ALA A 63 16.47 -4.28 -2.66
C ALA A 63 16.62 -5.80 -2.46
N TRP A 64 17.37 -6.25 -1.42
CA TRP A 64 17.45 -7.68 -1.13
C TRP A 64 16.11 -8.26 -0.64
N HIS A 65 15.26 -7.43 -0.04
CA HIS A 65 13.98 -7.84 0.54
C HIS A 65 12.80 -7.56 -0.40
N ASP A 66 12.70 -6.35 -0.98
CA ASP A 66 11.52 -5.92 -1.75
C ASP A 66 11.58 -6.42 -3.20
N ARG A 67 11.81 -7.70 -3.39
CA ARG A 67 11.91 -8.37 -4.69
C ARG A 67 11.24 -9.74 -4.70
N PHE A 68 11.03 -10.30 -5.87
CA PHE A 68 10.67 -11.69 -6.05
C PHE A 68 11.92 -12.59 -6.00
N PRO A 69 11.78 -13.89 -5.64
CA PRO A 69 12.93 -14.75 -5.41
C PRO A 69 13.88 -14.89 -6.60
N ASN A 70 13.36 -14.87 -7.83
CA ASN A 70 14.07 -15.28 -9.02
C ASN A 70 14.71 -14.13 -9.82
N LEU A 71 14.63 -12.88 -9.34
CA LEU A 71 15.24 -11.73 -9.99
C LEU A 71 15.71 -10.72 -8.95
N GLU A 72 16.92 -10.21 -9.13
CA GLU A 72 17.47 -9.10 -8.36
C GLU A 72 17.27 -7.78 -9.11
N PHE A 73 17.32 -6.66 -8.39
CA PHE A 73 17.40 -5.35 -9.03
C PHE A 73 18.77 -5.21 -9.70
N PRO A 74 18.84 -4.91 -11.01
CA PRO A 74 20.11 -4.96 -11.73
C PRO A 74 21.11 -3.89 -11.30
N ASP A 75 20.64 -2.69 -10.97
CA ASP A 75 21.47 -1.51 -10.72
C ASP A 75 21.24 -0.93 -9.32
N VAL A 76 20.75 -1.73 -8.39
CA VAL A 76 20.52 -1.33 -7.00
C VAL A 76 21.27 -2.29 -6.09
N GLY A 77 22.16 -1.75 -5.25
CA GLY A 77 22.84 -2.56 -4.25
C GLY A 77 21.85 -3.25 -3.30
N PRO A 78 22.18 -4.42 -2.74
CA PRO A 78 21.23 -5.20 -1.94
C PRO A 78 20.63 -4.41 -0.78
N ASP A 79 21.42 -3.58 -0.10
CA ASP A 79 20.98 -2.77 1.04
C ASP A 79 20.48 -1.39 0.64
N ALA A 80 20.47 -1.06 -0.67
CA ALA A 80 19.94 0.19 -1.18
C ALA A 80 18.44 0.10 -1.46
N PHE A 81 17.81 1.26 -1.65
CA PHE A 81 16.37 1.39 -1.85
C PHE A 81 16.09 1.80 -3.31
N ALA A 82 15.34 0.97 -4.01
CA ALA A 82 14.99 1.21 -5.41
C ALA A 82 14.07 2.43 -5.56
N THR A 83 14.33 3.28 -6.57
CA THR A 83 13.41 4.36 -6.94
C THR A 83 12.10 3.79 -7.48
N LYS A 84 11.07 4.61 -7.54
CA LYS A 84 9.77 4.20 -8.10
C LYS A 84 9.89 3.73 -9.55
N GLU A 85 10.78 4.36 -10.33
CA GLU A 85 11.08 3.97 -11.71
C GLU A 85 11.76 2.60 -11.75
N GLN A 86 12.78 2.37 -10.93
CA GLN A 86 13.47 1.09 -10.84
C GLN A 86 12.54 -0.05 -10.40
N VAL A 87 11.59 0.23 -9.49
CA VAL A 87 10.56 -0.74 -9.12
C VAL A 87 9.64 -1.07 -10.31
N ALA A 88 9.21 -0.06 -11.06
CA ALA A 88 8.36 -0.26 -12.24
C ALA A 88 9.09 -1.06 -13.33
N GLU A 89 10.34 -0.71 -13.63
CA GLU A 89 11.20 -1.44 -14.58
C GLU A 89 11.48 -2.87 -14.12
N TYR A 90 11.64 -3.08 -12.82
CA TYR A 90 11.81 -4.41 -12.26
C TYR A 90 10.65 -5.33 -12.61
N PHE A 91 9.40 -4.85 -12.46
CA PHE A 91 8.22 -5.64 -12.81
C PHE A 91 8.06 -5.87 -14.31
N GLU A 92 8.44 -4.91 -15.16
CA GLU A 92 8.48 -5.13 -16.62
C GLU A 92 9.48 -6.23 -16.98
N ARG A 93 10.71 -6.13 -16.48
CA ARG A 93 11.76 -7.15 -16.69
C ARG A 93 11.35 -8.52 -16.11
N TYR A 94 10.63 -8.51 -14.99
CA TYR A 94 10.13 -9.77 -14.43
C TYR A 94 9.07 -10.40 -15.33
N ALA A 95 8.13 -9.61 -15.83
CA ALA A 95 7.10 -10.07 -16.77
C ALA A 95 7.73 -10.62 -18.06
N GLU A 96 8.73 -9.95 -18.63
CA GLU A 96 9.50 -10.42 -19.79
C GLU A 96 10.22 -11.74 -19.48
N LYS A 97 10.91 -11.83 -18.34
CA LYS A 97 11.64 -13.03 -17.93
C LYS A 97 10.78 -14.28 -17.85
N ILE A 98 9.54 -14.15 -17.41
CA ILE A 98 8.60 -15.28 -17.25
C ILE A 98 7.69 -15.46 -18.48
N ASP A 99 7.87 -14.67 -19.52
CA ASP A 99 7.00 -14.62 -20.71
C ASP A 99 5.52 -14.47 -20.32
N ALA A 100 5.24 -13.52 -19.41
CA ALA A 100 3.90 -13.31 -18.89
C ALA A 100 2.94 -12.82 -19.98
N PRO A 101 1.78 -13.45 -20.18
CA PRO A 101 0.80 -13.07 -21.19
C PRO A 101 0.01 -11.82 -20.76
N VAL A 102 0.70 -10.68 -20.62
CA VAL A 102 0.10 -9.41 -20.21
C VAL A 102 -0.43 -8.64 -21.41
N ARG A 103 -1.69 -8.21 -21.33
CA ARG A 103 -2.28 -7.24 -22.25
C ARG A 103 -2.47 -5.91 -21.54
N CYS A 104 -1.66 -4.94 -21.92
CA CYS A 104 -1.75 -3.57 -21.46
C CYS A 104 -2.75 -2.77 -22.30
N GLY A 105 -3.35 -1.71 -21.73
CA GLY A 105 -4.37 -0.89 -22.39
C GLY A 105 -5.76 -1.51 -22.39
N VAL A 106 -5.97 -2.64 -21.67
CA VAL A 106 -7.24 -3.37 -21.63
C VAL A 106 -7.90 -3.21 -20.26
N GLU A 107 -8.94 -2.41 -20.20
CA GLU A 107 -9.74 -2.22 -18.99
C GLU A 107 -10.80 -3.30 -18.84
N VAL A 108 -10.87 -3.94 -17.69
CA VAL A 108 -11.98 -4.84 -17.31
C VAL A 108 -13.08 -3.98 -16.69
N SER A 109 -14.21 -3.88 -17.37
CA SER A 109 -15.35 -3.09 -16.92
C SER A 109 -16.34 -3.91 -16.10
N LYS A 110 -16.47 -5.20 -16.38
CA LYS A 110 -17.37 -6.08 -15.64
C LYS A 110 -16.99 -7.56 -15.72
N VAL A 111 -17.18 -8.26 -14.61
CA VAL A 111 -17.08 -9.72 -14.53
C VAL A 111 -18.39 -10.26 -13.96
N ARG A 112 -18.99 -11.25 -14.63
CA ARG A 112 -20.22 -11.93 -14.19
C ARG A 112 -20.12 -13.43 -14.40
N LYS A 113 -20.84 -14.17 -13.57
CA LYS A 113 -21.05 -15.63 -13.83
C LYS A 113 -21.83 -15.84 -15.12
N HIS A 114 -21.53 -16.94 -15.80
CA HIS A 114 -22.39 -17.38 -16.87
C HIS A 114 -23.73 -17.89 -16.33
N GLU A 115 -24.79 -17.64 -17.08
CA GLU A 115 -26.09 -18.27 -16.82
C GLU A 115 -26.08 -19.72 -17.35
N GLY A 116 -26.40 -20.69 -16.48
CA GLY A 116 -26.58 -22.08 -16.85
C GLY A 116 -25.34 -22.89 -17.22
N ARG A 117 -24.11 -22.31 -17.08
CA ARG A 117 -22.85 -23.03 -17.27
C ARG A 117 -21.77 -22.53 -16.28
N PRO A 118 -20.74 -23.33 -15.97
CA PRO A 118 -19.61 -22.86 -15.16
C PRO A 118 -18.80 -21.73 -15.84
N GLY A 119 -18.10 -20.93 -15.03
CA GLY A 119 -17.20 -19.89 -15.49
C GLY A 119 -17.82 -18.50 -15.53
N PHE A 120 -17.06 -17.57 -16.06
CA PHE A 120 -17.31 -16.13 -16.00
C PHE A 120 -17.20 -15.51 -17.38
N ARG A 121 -18.03 -14.48 -17.62
CA ARG A 121 -17.86 -13.53 -18.71
C ARG A 121 -17.15 -12.30 -18.18
N VAL A 122 -16.03 -11.97 -18.79
CA VAL A 122 -15.20 -10.79 -18.51
C VAL A 122 -15.42 -9.80 -19.64
N GLU A 123 -16.06 -8.68 -19.34
CA GLU A 123 -16.29 -7.56 -20.28
C GLU A 123 -15.07 -6.63 -20.20
N THR A 124 -14.48 -6.33 -21.35
CA THR A 124 -13.29 -5.49 -21.46
C THR A 124 -13.48 -4.37 -22.48
N SER A 125 -12.56 -3.39 -22.48
CA SER A 125 -12.51 -2.34 -23.52
C SER A 125 -12.29 -2.88 -24.95
N GLU A 126 -11.81 -4.13 -25.11
CA GLU A 126 -11.53 -4.77 -26.39
C GLU A 126 -12.50 -5.91 -26.77
N GLY A 127 -13.53 -6.12 -25.95
CA GLY A 127 -14.51 -7.18 -26.17
C GLY A 127 -14.71 -8.05 -24.93
N THR A 128 -15.15 -9.29 -25.12
CA THR A 128 -15.48 -10.21 -24.03
C THR A 128 -14.55 -11.42 -24.02
N ILE A 129 -14.18 -11.86 -22.82
CA ILE A 129 -13.40 -13.09 -22.60
C ILE A 129 -14.21 -14.01 -21.70
N ASP A 130 -14.34 -15.28 -22.08
CA ASP A 130 -14.89 -16.32 -21.24
C ASP A 130 -13.75 -16.97 -20.43
N ALA A 131 -13.91 -17.06 -19.11
CA ALA A 131 -12.89 -17.60 -18.21
C ALA A 131 -13.46 -18.62 -17.24
N GLY A 132 -12.69 -19.65 -16.93
CA GLY A 132 -13.03 -20.61 -15.89
C GLY A 132 -12.81 -20.04 -14.47
N PHE A 133 -11.78 -19.24 -14.32
CA PHE A 133 -11.34 -18.66 -13.04
C PHE A 133 -11.02 -17.17 -13.20
N VAL A 134 -11.25 -16.40 -12.13
CA VAL A 134 -10.91 -14.96 -12.09
C VAL A 134 -10.07 -14.66 -10.85
N VAL A 135 -8.96 -13.97 -11.05
CA VAL A 135 -8.08 -13.47 -9.98
C VAL A 135 -8.11 -11.94 -9.96
N ALA A 136 -8.67 -11.36 -8.92
CA ALA A 136 -8.65 -9.92 -8.68
C ALA A 136 -7.29 -9.53 -8.05
N ALA A 137 -6.37 -9.02 -8.86
CA ALA A 137 -5.00 -8.63 -8.51
C ALA A 137 -4.78 -7.11 -8.58
N THR A 138 -5.84 -6.32 -8.34
CA THR A 138 -5.85 -4.85 -8.48
C THR A 138 -5.14 -4.10 -7.35
N GLY A 139 -4.65 -4.83 -6.34
CA GLY A 139 -3.88 -4.31 -5.21
C GLY A 139 -4.71 -3.52 -4.19
N PRO A 140 -4.07 -2.98 -3.12
CA PRO A 140 -4.76 -2.31 -2.03
C PRO A 140 -4.99 -0.81 -2.25
N PHE A 141 -4.32 -0.18 -3.23
CA PHE A 141 -4.34 1.27 -3.45
C PHE A 141 -5.33 1.65 -4.56
N GLN A 142 -6.63 1.30 -4.41
CA GLN A 142 -7.57 1.41 -5.52
C GLN A 142 -8.20 2.80 -5.62
N ARG A 143 -8.96 3.23 -4.63
CA ARG A 143 -9.63 4.53 -4.61
C ARG A 143 -9.07 5.39 -3.47
N PRO A 144 -8.47 6.55 -3.76
CA PRO A 144 -8.02 7.50 -2.74
C PRO A 144 -9.16 7.88 -1.78
N VAL A 145 -8.86 7.98 -0.49
CA VAL A 145 -9.81 8.41 0.53
C VAL A 145 -9.43 9.81 0.98
N ILE A 146 -10.29 10.79 0.67
CA ILE A 146 -10.24 12.14 1.24
C ILE A 146 -11.44 12.26 2.18
N PRO A 147 -11.24 12.38 3.50
CA PRO A 147 -12.32 12.59 4.44
C PRO A 147 -13.08 13.90 4.12
N PRO A 148 -14.41 13.92 4.14
CA PRO A 148 -15.19 15.11 3.81
C PRO A 148 -15.25 16.09 5.00
N ILE A 149 -14.10 16.36 5.62
CA ILE A 149 -13.97 17.25 6.79
C ILE A 149 -13.82 18.69 6.33
N VAL A 150 -12.92 18.94 5.36
CA VAL A 150 -12.60 20.28 4.88
C VAL A 150 -13.31 20.51 3.53
N PRO A 151 -14.19 21.51 3.40
CA PRO A 151 -14.93 21.76 2.16
C PRO A 151 -13.99 22.22 1.04
N GLU A 152 -14.41 22.01 -0.20
CA GLU A 152 -13.73 22.58 -1.37
C GLU A 152 -13.65 24.11 -1.25
N GLY A 153 -12.50 24.68 -1.62
CA GLY A 153 -12.27 26.11 -1.58
C GLY A 153 -11.85 26.69 -0.22
N ALA A 154 -11.81 25.87 0.86
CA ALA A 154 -11.28 26.32 2.15
C ALA A 154 -9.77 26.65 2.10
N VAL A 155 -9.03 25.98 1.22
CA VAL A 155 -7.65 26.28 0.85
C VAL A 155 -7.53 26.28 -0.68
N ARG A 156 -6.38 26.75 -1.21
CA ARG A 156 -6.16 26.81 -2.66
C ARG A 156 -6.08 25.44 -3.32
N THR A 157 -5.54 24.44 -2.60
CA THR A 157 -5.34 23.09 -3.12
C THR A 157 -5.60 22.05 -2.04
N GLN A 158 -6.44 21.08 -2.35
CA GLN A 158 -6.56 19.85 -1.59
C GLN A 158 -6.28 18.69 -2.56
N LEU A 159 -5.39 17.78 -2.19
CA LEU A 159 -5.09 16.62 -3.00
C LEU A 159 -4.77 15.40 -2.12
N HIS A 160 -5.01 14.22 -2.66
CA HIS A 160 -4.58 12.99 -2.02
C HIS A 160 -3.08 12.74 -2.27
N SER A 161 -2.40 12.03 -1.37
CA SER A 161 -0.97 11.70 -1.50
C SER A 161 -0.60 10.98 -2.82
N SER A 162 -1.55 10.29 -3.47
CA SER A 162 -1.36 9.69 -4.79
C SER A 162 -1.29 10.71 -5.94
N GLU A 163 -1.72 11.93 -5.71
CA GLU A 163 -1.70 13.02 -6.68
C GLU A 163 -0.54 13.99 -6.45
N TYR A 164 0.06 13.93 -5.25
CA TYR A 164 1.25 14.71 -4.93
C TYR A 164 2.46 14.21 -5.75
N ARG A 165 3.24 15.16 -6.30
CA ARG A 165 4.45 14.85 -7.09
C ARG A 165 5.72 15.42 -6.48
N ASN A 166 5.72 16.70 -6.16
CA ASN A 166 6.85 17.42 -5.61
C ASN A 166 6.39 18.74 -4.94
N PRO A 167 7.25 19.41 -4.16
CA PRO A 167 6.89 20.68 -3.49
C PRO A 167 6.50 21.81 -4.45
N GLU A 168 7.01 21.82 -5.67
CA GLU A 168 6.77 22.84 -6.69
C GLU A 168 5.34 22.77 -7.26
N GLN A 169 4.69 21.61 -7.16
CA GLN A 169 3.29 21.44 -7.56
C GLN A 169 2.33 22.30 -6.70
N LEU A 170 2.70 22.55 -5.45
CA LEU A 170 1.83 23.22 -4.49
C LEU A 170 2.02 24.76 -4.54
N PRO A 171 0.93 25.55 -4.43
CA PRO A 171 1.04 27.00 -4.32
C PRO A 171 1.90 27.41 -3.11
N GLU A 172 2.52 28.60 -3.19
CA GLU A 172 3.29 29.15 -2.07
C GLU A 172 2.43 29.25 -0.79
N GLY A 173 3.04 28.96 0.36
CA GLY A 173 2.41 29.00 1.67
C GLY A 173 2.69 27.75 2.49
N ALA A 174 2.05 27.68 3.64
CA ALA A 174 2.15 26.51 4.52
C ALA A 174 1.35 25.33 3.97
N VAL A 175 1.77 24.13 4.32
CA VAL A 175 1.11 22.87 3.91
C VAL A 175 0.72 22.09 5.15
N LEU A 176 -0.53 21.64 5.19
CA LEU A 176 -0.99 20.62 6.15
C LEU A 176 -0.94 19.24 5.49
N VAL A 177 -0.23 18.32 6.10
CA VAL A 177 -0.25 16.89 5.73
C VAL A 177 -1.09 16.15 6.76
N VAL A 178 -2.10 15.40 6.30
CA VAL A 178 -2.99 14.63 7.19
C VAL A 178 -2.70 13.15 7.05
N GLY A 179 -2.25 12.54 8.16
CA GLY A 179 -1.87 11.12 8.24
C GLY A 179 -0.37 10.91 8.40
N ALA A 180 0.01 10.04 9.33
CA ALA A 180 1.38 9.81 9.79
C ALA A 180 1.94 8.42 9.41
N GLY A 181 1.35 7.75 8.40
CA GLY A 181 1.97 6.59 7.76
C GLY A 181 3.15 6.99 6.86
N SER A 182 3.79 6.02 6.20
CA SER A 182 4.97 6.25 5.34
C SER A 182 4.79 7.41 4.35
N SER A 183 3.65 7.49 3.66
CA SER A 183 3.41 8.59 2.71
C SER A 183 3.38 9.95 3.40
N GLY A 184 2.66 10.08 4.52
CA GLY A 184 2.52 11.35 5.21
C GLY A 184 3.85 11.87 5.77
N VAL A 185 4.61 11.03 6.46
CA VAL A 185 5.89 11.45 7.06
C VAL A 185 6.94 11.77 5.98
N GLN A 186 6.96 11.02 4.87
CA GLN A 186 7.92 11.26 3.79
C GLN A 186 7.60 12.55 3.04
N ILE A 187 6.32 12.81 2.73
CA ILE A 187 5.87 14.05 2.09
C ILE A 187 6.10 15.25 3.02
N ALA A 188 5.80 15.13 4.31
CA ALA A 188 6.04 16.20 5.28
C ALA A 188 7.52 16.56 5.40
N ASP A 189 8.41 15.55 5.46
CA ASP A 189 9.86 15.76 5.48
C ASP A 189 10.39 16.41 4.19
N GLU A 190 9.92 15.96 3.02
CA GLU A 190 10.27 16.56 1.73
C GLU A 190 9.84 18.03 1.65
N LEU A 191 8.60 18.34 2.00
CA LEU A 191 8.07 19.70 2.02
C LEU A 191 8.85 20.59 2.99
N ARG A 192 9.20 20.07 4.18
CA ARG A 192 9.99 20.82 5.16
C ARG A 192 11.40 21.12 4.63
N ARG A 193 12.02 20.16 3.95
CA ARG A 193 13.35 20.32 3.33
C ARG A 193 13.33 21.30 2.16
N SER A 194 12.22 21.42 1.45
CA SER A 194 12.07 22.44 0.40
C SER A 194 11.86 23.86 0.96
N GLY A 195 11.86 24.01 2.28
CA GLY A 195 11.69 25.31 2.96
C GLY A 195 10.24 25.69 3.26
N ARG A 196 9.27 24.77 3.05
CA ARG A 196 7.87 25.01 3.39
C ARG A 196 7.66 24.99 4.90
N ARG A 197 6.72 25.78 5.38
CA ARG A 197 6.12 25.58 6.71
C ARG A 197 5.17 24.41 6.62
N VAL A 198 5.35 23.42 7.50
CA VAL A 198 4.60 22.15 7.45
C VAL A 198 3.92 21.88 8.77
N PHE A 199 2.64 21.52 8.71
CA PHE A 199 1.86 20.92 9.78
C PHE A 199 1.63 19.45 9.45
N LEU A 200 1.75 18.56 10.44
CA LEU A 200 1.51 17.12 10.27
C LEU A 200 0.49 16.63 11.30
N SER A 201 -0.68 16.18 10.84
CA SER A 201 -1.68 15.55 11.68
C SER A 201 -1.34 14.07 11.87
N VAL A 202 -1.12 13.67 13.12
CA VAL A 202 -0.56 12.38 13.53
C VAL A 202 -1.64 11.53 14.19
N GLY A 203 -1.96 10.39 13.57
CA GLY A 203 -2.77 9.34 14.15
C GLY A 203 -1.94 8.13 14.62
N PRO A 204 -2.59 7.04 15.07
CA PRO A 204 -1.92 5.80 15.48
C PRO A 204 -1.04 5.23 14.37
N HIS A 205 0.18 4.79 14.71
CA HIS A 205 1.18 4.30 13.77
C HIS A 205 2.16 3.33 14.42
N ASP A 206 2.85 2.55 13.59
CA ASP A 206 4.08 1.83 13.95
C ASP A 206 5.27 2.64 13.42
N ARG A 207 6.36 2.76 14.17
CA ARG A 207 7.60 3.40 13.73
C ARG A 207 8.83 2.52 14.01
N PRO A 208 9.00 1.40 13.29
CA PRO A 208 10.17 0.56 13.53
C PRO A 208 11.46 1.33 13.26
N PRO A 209 12.58 1.01 13.93
CA PRO A 209 13.87 1.56 13.57
C PRO A 209 14.21 1.19 12.13
N ARG A 210 14.86 2.07 11.38
CA ARG A 210 15.37 1.70 10.06
C ARG A 210 16.39 0.58 10.16
N GLN A 211 17.29 0.74 11.10
CA GLN A 211 18.30 -0.25 11.44
C GLN A 211 18.41 -0.37 12.95
N TYR A 212 18.72 -1.55 13.42
CA TYR A 212 19.09 -1.80 14.80
C TYR A 212 20.14 -2.90 14.86
N ARG A 213 21.24 -2.64 15.61
CA ARG A 213 22.38 -3.56 15.76
C ARG A 213 22.94 -4.05 14.41
N GLY A 214 23.05 -3.11 13.47
CA GLY A 214 23.59 -3.36 12.12
C GLY A 214 22.68 -4.16 11.19
N ARG A 215 21.39 -4.31 11.52
CA ARG A 215 20.40 -5.03 10.69
C ARG A 215 19.20 -4.14 10.39
N ASP A 216 18.73 -4.21 9.14
CA ASP A 216 17.52 -3.52 8.71
C ASP A 216 16.26 -4.07 9.42
N PHE A 217 15.23 -3.23 9.60
CA PHE A 217 14.00 -3.69 10.25
C PHE A 217 13.31 -4.82 9.49
N CYS A 218 13.44 -4.87 8.16
CA CYS A 218 12.91 -5.97 7.36
C CYS A 218 13.50 -7.31 7.79
N TRP A 219 14.81 -7.32 8.10
CA TRP A 219 15.46 -8.51 8.63
C TRP A 219 14.93 -8.89 10.01
N TRP A 220 14.77 -7.89 10.91
CA TRP A 220 14.22 -8.12 12.25
C TRP A 220 12.81 -8.68 12.20
N LEU A 221 11.92 -8.09 11.39
CA LEU A 221 10.56 -8.61 11.22
C LEU A 221 10.55 -10.04 10.67
N GLY A 222 11.53 -10.38 9.81
CA GLY A 222 11.69 -11.73 9.25
C GLY A 222 12.10 -12.76 10.31
N VAL A 223 13.22 -12.54 10.99
CA VAL A 223 13.76 -13.51 11.97
C VAL A 223 12.91 -13.64 13.24
N LEU A 224 12.15 -12.61 13.57
CA LEU A 224 11.19 -12.63 14.67
C LEU A 224 9.82 -13.22 14.27
N GLY A 225 9.62 -13.59 12.99
CA GLY A 225 8.36 -14.13 12.49
C GLY A 225 7.21 -13.10 12.43
N LEU A 226 7.53 -11.82 12.51
CA LEU A 226 6.52 -10.75 12.57
C LEU A 226 5.87 -10.47 11.20
N TRP A 227 6.52 -10.84 10.10
CA TRP A 227 5.92 -10.83 8.78
C TRP A 227 4.83 -11.90 8.58
N ASP A 228 4.91 -13.00 9.35
CA ASP A 228 4.03 -14.16 9.22
C ASP A 228 2.83 -14.12 10.17
N LEU A 229 2.66 -13.04 10.93
CA LEU A 229 1.45 -12.82 11.74
C LEU A 229 0.21 -12.92 10.85
N THR A 230 -0.74 -13.79 11.24
CA THR A 230 -1.96 -14.08 10.46
C THR A 230 -3.17 -13.25 10.88
N THR A 231 -3.12 -12.69 12.08
CA THR A 231 -4.21 -11.87 12.63
C THR A 231 -3.74 -10.43 12.77
N PRO A 232 -4.44 -9.47 12.19
CA PRO A 232 -4.11 -8.07 12.44
C PRO A 232 -4.34 -7.69 13.89
N PRO A 233 -3.58 -6.75 14.45
CA PRO A 233 -3.90 -6.15 15.74
C PRO A 233 -5.34 -5.60 15.72
N GLN A 234 -6.00 -5.60 16.88
CA GLN A 234 -7.38 -5.12 16.99
C GLN A 234 -7.50 -3.68 16.44
N GLY A 235 -8.44 -3.46 15.53
CA GLY A 235 -8.67 -2.16 14.89
C GLY A 235 -7.78 -1.87 13.69
N ALA A 236 -6.79 -2.71 13.35
CA ALA A 236 -5.91 -2.49 12.20
C ALA A 236 -6.50 -3.10 10.92
N ALA A 237 -7.08 -2.25 10.06
CA ALA A 237 -7.55 -2.67 8.73
C ALA A 237 -6.41 -2.82 7.71
N HIS A 238 -5.27 -2.16 7.94
CA HIS A 238 -4.07 -2.19 7.10
C HIS A 238 -2.82 -2.02 7.96
N VAL A 239 -1.63 -2.26 7.37
CA VAL A 239 -0.35 -2.06 8.05
C VAL A 239 0.05 -0.59 7.89
N THR A 240 -0.06 0.20 8.97
CA THR A 240 0.37 1.60 8.99
C THR A 240 1.76 1.67 9.63
N ILE A 241 2.77 1.88 8.81
CA ILE A 241 4.18 1.97 9.24
C ILE A 241 4.73 3.32 8.81
N ALA A 242 5.36 4.04 9.74
CA ALA A 242 6.13 5.24 9.47
C ALA A 242 7.60 4.87 9.22
N VAL A 243 7.96 4.68 7.96
CA VAL A 243 9.33 4.35 7.53
C VAL A 243 9.71 5.13 6.29
N SER A 244 11.01 5.23 6.02
CA SER A 244 11.53 5.84 4.80
C SER A 244 12.77 5.10 4.31
N GLY A 245 12.83 4.81 3.01
CA GLY A 245 14.05 4.42 2.29
C GLY A 245 14.83 5.60 1.73
N ALA A 246 14.25 6.80 1.76
CA ALA A 246 14.89 7.99 1.20
C ALA A 246 16.24 8.28 1.87
N ARG A 247 17.17 8.80 1.09
CA ARG A 247 18.52 9.17 1.55
C ARG A 247 19.30 8.02 2.22
N GLY A 248 19.16 6.81 1.69
CA GLY A 248 19.80 5.62 2.24
C GLY A 248 19.06 4.97 3.42
N GLY A 249 17.84 5.42 3.68
CA GLY A 249 17.00 4.94 4.77
C GLY A 249 17.33 5.57 6.13
N HIS A 250 16.29 5.98 6.84
CA HIS A 250 16.42 6.51 8.21
C HIS A 250 15.17 6.14 9.02
N SER A 251 15.36 6.03 10.33
CA SER A 251 14.24 5.88 11.26
C SER A 251 13.40 7.15 11.27
N VAL A 252 12.09 7.00 11.35
CA VAL A 252 11.19 8.13 11.53
C VAL A 252 10.97 8.31 13.03
N ASP A 253 11.45 9.43 13.55
CA ASP A 253 11.16 9.88 14.92
C ASP A 253 10.37 11.19 14.87
N PHE A 254 9.19 11.21 15.50
CA PHE A 254 8.31 12.37 15.47
C PHE A 254 8.87 13.54 16.28
N ARG A 255 9.68 13.27 17.30
CA ARG A 255 10.40 14.31 18.06
C ARG A 255 11.46 14.99 17.19
N GLU A 256 12.19 14.19 16.41
CA GLU A 256 13.16 14.74 15.45
C GLU A 256 12.45 15.53 14.35
N LEU A 257 11.31 15.03 13.80
CA LEU A 257 10.52 15.77 12.83
C LEU A 257 10.06 17.12 13.38
N ALA A 258 9.58 17.17 14.64
CA ALA A 258 9.24 18.43 15.31
C ALA A 258 10.49 19.33 15.47
N GLY A 259 11.63 18.76 15.82
CA GLY A 259 12.91 19.46 15.91
C GLY A 259 13.37 20.10 14.60
N THR A 260 12.98 19.56 13.45
CA THR A 260 13.21 20.17 12.13
C THR A 260 12.30 21.37 11.85
N GLY A 261 11.26 21.58 12.66
CA GLY A 261 10.27 22.64 12.52
C GLY A 261 8.97 22.19 11.81
N ILE A 262 8.69 20.90 11.75
CA ILE A 262 7.35 20.38 11.43
C ILE A 262 6.51 20.53 12.70
N GLU A 263 5.38 21.23 12.61
CA GLU A 263 4.45 21.35 13.73
C GLU A 263 3.50 20.13 13.74
N LEU A 264 3.64 19.30 14.77
CA LEU A 264 2.81 18.10 14.92
C LEU A 264 1.48 18.45 15.57
N LEU A 265 0.40 17.84 15.08
CA LEU A 265 -0.97 18.02 15.53
C LEU A 265 -1.59 16.65 15.80
N GLY A 266 -2.60 16.58 16.66
CA GLY A 266 -3.41 15.38 16.84
C GLY A 266 -4.21 15.01 15.60
N MET A 267 -5.03 13.99 15.68
CA MET A 267 -5.91 13.60 14.58
C MET A 267 -6.85 14.73 14.20
N THR A 268 -7.02 14.94 12.90
CA THR A 268 -7.99 15.88 12.35
C THR A 268 -9.42 15.44 12.70
N ASP A 269 -10.17 16.32 13.34
CA ASP A 269 -11.50 16.00 13.92
C ASP A 269 -12.63 16.72 13.17
N ALA A 270 -12.63 18.05 13.12
CA ALA A 270 -13.72 18.83 12.56
C ALA A 270 -13.23 20.12 11.87
N TYR A 271 -14.05 20.68 11.02
CA TYR A 271 -13.83 21.98 10.39
C TYR A 271 -14.99 22.93 10.72
N GLU A 272 -14.65 24.12 11.19
CA GLU A 272 -15.58 25.20 11.48
C GLU A 272 -15.41 26.31 10.44
N VAL A 273 -16.50 26.68 9.79
CA VAL A 273 -16.48 27.77 8.79
C VAL A 273 -16.26 29.10 9.50
N GLY A 274 -15.35 29.93 9.03
CA GLY A 274 -15.10 31.27 9.58
C GLY A 274 -16.26 32.25 9.34
N ASP A 275 -16.38 33.25 10.21
CA ASP A 275 -17.49 34.22 10.23
C ASP A 275 -17.68 35.02 8.94
N ALA A 276 -16.68 35.11 8.08
CA ALA A 276 -16.72 35.89 6.84
C ALA A 276 -16.91 35.01 5.57
N GLY A 277 -17.16 33.70 5.71
CA GLY A 277 -17.27 32.80 4.56
C GLY A 277 -15.94 32.56 3.79
N THR A 278 -14.84 33.12 4.29
CA THR A 278 -13.49 32.93 3.75
C THR A 278 -12.59 32.38 4.84
N GLY A 279 -12.03 31.19 4.60
CA GLY A 279 -11.22 30.49 5.58
C GLY A 279 -12.05 29.75 6.63
N GLY A 280 -11.39 29.05 7.52
CA GLY A 280 -12.01 28.33 8.63
C GLY A 280 -10.99 27.73 9.55
N VAL A 281 -11.48 27.21 10.66
CA VAL A 281 -10.66 26.63 11.73
C VAL A 281 -10.76 25.11 11.68
N LEU A 282 -9.63 24.46 11.51
CA LEU A 282 -9.53 23.02 11.61
C LEU A 282 -9.28 22.63 13.07
N ARG A 283 -10.05 21.69 13.59
CA ARG A 283 -9.94 21.15 14.94
C ARG A 283 -9.19 19.85 14.94
N PHE A 284 -8.44 19.62 16.00
CA PHE A 284 -7.65 18.40 16.22
C PHE A 284 -7.98 17.77 17.57
N ALA A 285 -7.95 16.45 17.62
CA ALA A 285 -8.12 15.72 18.86
C ALA A 285 -6.90 15.96 19.79
N PRO A 286 -7.08 15.90 21.11
CA PRO A 286 -5.97 16.06 22.08
C PRO A 286 -5.19 14.77 22.29
N ASP A 287 -4.96 14.00 21.20
CA ASP A 287 -4.42 12.64 21.21
C ASP A 287 -2.99 12.52 20.67
N LEU A 288 -2.34 13.66 20.35
CA LEU A 288 -0.99 13.66 19.77
C LEU A 288 0.03 12.91 20.62
N ALA A 289 0.08 13.22 21.92
CA ALA A 289 1.03 12.57 22.83
C ALA A 289 0.77 11.07 22.95
N GLU A 290 -0.50 10.67 23.00
CA GLU A 290 -0.90 9.25 23.06
C GLU A 290 -0.50 8.50 21.77
N ASN A 291 -0.76 9.08 20.59
CA ASN A 291 -0.42 8.48 19.30
C ASN A 291 1.11 8.31 19.14
N ILE A 292 1.91 9.28 19.58
CA ILE A 292 3.37 9.17 19.55
C ILE A 292 3.85 8.13 20.55
N ALA A 293 3.34 8.14 21.78
CA ALA A 293 3.70 7.15 22.81
C ALA A 293 3.40 5.71 22.38
N LEU A 294 2.30 5.49 21.67
CA LEU A 294 1.96 4.17 21.12
C LEU A 294 3.00 3.72 20.08
N GLY A 295 3.44 4.60 19.20
CA GLY A 295 4.52 4.33 18.23
C GLY A 295 5.85 4.03 18.91
N ASP A 296 6.17 4.76 19.99
CA ASP A 296 7.38 4.55 20.80
C ASP A 296 7.37 3.21 21.52
N GLU A 297 6.24 2.82 22.09
CA GLU A 297 6.08 1.52 22.75
C GLU A 297 6.38 0.37 21.79
N LYS A 298 5.80 0.41 20.59
CA LYS A 298 6.04 -0.61 19.55
C LYS A 298 7.48 -0.61 19.04
N TYR A 299 8.10 0.57 18.93
CA TYR A 299 9.52 0.69 18.63
C TYR A 299 10.37 -0.02 19.67
N LEU A 300 10.18 0.30 20.97
CA LEU A 300 10.92 -0.32 22.07
C LEU A 300 10.63 -1.81 22.22
N GLU A 301 9.40 -2.27 21.95
CA GLU A 301 9.05 -3.68 21.93
C GLU A 301 9.86 -4.44 20.88
N LEU A 302 10.00 -3.88 19.66
CA LEU A 302 10.81 -4.48 18.61
C LEU A 302 12.29 -4.57 19.01
N LEU A 303 12.86 -3.52 19.63
CA LEU A 303 14.25 -3.55 20.11
C LEU A 303 14.44 -4.65 21.17
N ARG A 304 13.54 -4.71 22.18
CA ARG A 304 13.59 -5.76 23.21
C ARG A 304 13.48 -7.17 22.63
N ALA A 305 12.62 -7.36 21.65
CA ALA A 305 12.47 -8.65 20.96
C ALA A 305 13.72 -9.02 20.16
N ALA A 306 14.37 -8.03 19.54
CA ALA A 306 15.63 -8.19 18.81
C ALA A 306 16.76 -8.57 19.77
N ASP A 307 16.91 -7.90 20.91
CA ASP A 307 17.93 -8.23 21.92
C ASP A 307 17.73 -9.64 22.49
N ALA A 308 16.51 -10.02 22.84
CA ALA A 308 16.21 -11.37 23.29
C ALA A 308 16.48 -12.43 22.21
N TYR A 309 16.29 -12.11 20.92
CA TYR A 309 16.64 -13.00 19.82
C TYR A 309 18.14 -13.16 19.69
N ILE A 310 18.92 -12.08 19.80
CA ILE A 310 20.38 -12.08 19.74
C ILE A 310 20.94 -12.96 20.87
N GLU A 311 20.51 -12.72 22.10
CA GLU A 311 20.95 -13.47 23.29
C GLU A 311 20.66 -14.96 23.14
N ARG A 312 19.42 -15.31 22.79
CA ARG A 312 18.98 -16.71 22.64
C ARG A 312 19.76 -17.45 21.54
N ASN A 313 20.15 -16.77 20.46
CA ASN A 313 20.82 -17.39 19.33
C ASN A 313 22.34 -17.18 19.33
N GLY A 314 22.91 -16.49 20.33
CA GLY A 314 24.35 -16.24 20.45
C GLY A 314 24.92 -15.45 19.28
N LEU A 315 24.17 -14.44 18.78
CA LEU A 315 24.63 -13.64 17.65
C LEU A 315 25.62 -12.57 18.12
N ASP A 316 26.72 -12.43 17.39
CA ASP A 316 27.71 -11.36 17.59
C ASP A 316 27.33 -10.15 16.71
N LEU A 317 26.49 -9.26 17.25
CA LEU A 317 26.06 -8.01 16.61
C LEU A 317 26.46 -6.80 17.45
N PRO A 318 26.68 -5.61 16.84
CA PRO A 318 27.03 -4.40 17.58
C PRO A 318 26.01 -4.10 18.68
N GLU A 319 26.44 -3.53 19.79
CA GLU A 319 25.55 -2.99 20.82
C GLU A 319 25.16 -1.56 20.48
N GLU A 320 23.87 -1.22 20.69
CA GLU A 320 23.30 0.11 20.45
C GLU A 320 22.38 0.51 21.63
N PRO A 321 22.93 0.67 22.86
CA PRO A 321 22.12 0.99 24.04
C PRO A 321 21.39 2.34 23.92
N GLU A 322 21.94 3.29 23.17
CA GLU A 322 21.35 4.59 22.90
C GLU A 322 20.02 4.50 22.13
N ALA A 323 19.80 3.45 21.35
CA ALA A 323 18.54 3.23 20.62
C ALA A 323 17.34 3.04 21.57
N HIS A 324 17.57 2.64 22.82
CA HIS A 324 16.52 2.51 23.83
C HIS A 324 16.16 3.83 24.52
N VAL A 325 16.88 4.90 24.23
CA VAL A 325 16.66 6.23 24.84
C VAL A 325 15.84 7.09 23.90
N LEU A 326 14.61 7.39 24.30
CA LEU A 326 13.76 8.32 23.56
C LEU A 326 14.22 9.76 23.82
N GLY A 327 14.14 10.61 22.79
CA GLY A 327 14.40 12.03 22.91
C GLY A 327 13.38 12.74 23.80
N PRO A 328 13.66 14.00 24.23
CA PRO A 328 12.71 14.80 25.00
C PRO A 328 11.47 15.15 24.18
N ASP A 329 10.32 15.19 24.84
CA ASP A 329 9.07 15.57 24.21
C ASP A 329 9.10 17.05 23.76
N PRO A 330 8.77 17.34 22.49
CA PRO A 330 8.65 18.69 22.00
C PRO A 330 7.42 19.40 22.60
N GLU A 331 7.41 20.74 22.59
CA GLU A 331 6.33 21.55 23.14
C GLU A 331 4.95 21.16 22.59
N CYS A 332 4.85 20.83 21.29
CA CYS A 332 3.58 20.41 20.67
C CYS A 332 2.98 19.13 21.26
N MET A 333 3.76 18.32 21.98
CA MET A 333 3.22 17.14 22.71
C MET A 333 2.71 17.52 24.11
N THR A 334 3.33 18.51 24.77
CA THR A 334 2.98 18.92 26.14
C THR A 334 1.92 20.02 26.18
N ASP A 335 1.89 20.86 25.14
CA ASP A 335 0.85 21.90 24.92
C ASP A 335 0.34 21.82 23.47
N PRO A 336 -0.48 20.83 23.13
CA PRO A 336 -0.91 20.59 21.78
C PRO A 336 -1.84 21.66 21.22
N ARG A 337 -1.59 22.08 19.99
CA ARG A 337 -2.51 22.94 19.26
C ARG A 337 -3.77 22.16 18.88
N LEU A 338 -4.92 22.53 19.44
CA LEU A 338 -6.21 21.90 19.16
C LEU A 338 -7.02 22.59 18.06
N ALA A 339 -6.56 23.75 17.58
CA ALA A 339 -7.23 24.52 16.54
C ALA A 339 -6.21 25.23 15.64
N LEU A 340 -6.44 25.18 14.35
CA LEU A 340 -5.64 25.86 13.34
C LEU A 340 -6.54 26.68 12.44
N ASP A 341 -6.48 28.01 12.55
CA ASP A 341 -7.04 28.88 11.52
C ASP A 341 -6.18 28.78 10.27
N LEU A 342 -6.76 28.24 9.20
CA LEU A 342 -6.01 27.92 7.97
C LEU A 342 -5.50 29.20 7.29
N ALA A 343 -6.25 30.29 7.34
CA ALA A 343 -5.89 31.55 6.71
C ALA A 343 -4.79 32.26 7.53
N GLU A 344 -4.95 32.35 8.86
CA GLU A 344 -3.96 32.95 9.76
C GLU A 344 -2.62 32.19 9.74
N ALA A 345 -2.69 30.87 9.70
CA ALA A 345 -1.50 30.00 9.61
C ALA A 345 -0.85 30.03 8.21
N GLY A 346 -1.50 30.66 7.23
CA GLY A 346 -1.03 30.72 5.84
C GLY A 346 -1.09 29.37 5.12
N VAL A 347 -1.98 28.47 5.55
CA VAL A 347 -2.14 27.14 4.90
C VAL A 347 -2.81 27.32 3.56
N THR A 348 -2.08 27.03 2.51
CA THR A 348 -2.55 27.10 1.12
C THR A 348 -2.89 25.74 0.54
N SER A 349 -2.35 24.68 1.14
CA SER A 349 -2.50 23.32 0.62
C SER A 349 -2.75 22.31 1.74
N ILE A 350 -3.60 21.31 1.46
CA ILE A 350 -3.78 20.12 2.30
C ILE A 350 -3.42 18.90 1.46
N VAL A 351 -2.51 18.06 1.97
CA VAL A 351 -2.18 16.75 1.39
C VAL A 351 -2.76 15.66 2.27
N TRP A 352 -3.74 14.95 1.74
CA TRP A 352 -4.41 13.86 2.42
C TRP A 352 -3.64 12.55 2.23
N ALA A 353 -2.88 12.13 3.24
CA ALA A 353 -2.19 10.84 3.27
C ALA A 353 -3.03 9.81 4.07
N THR A 354 -4.32 9.77 3.78
CA THR A 354 -5.37 9.08 4.54
C THR A 354 -5.74 7.71 3.97
N GLY A 355 -4.90 7.19 3.07
CA GLY A 355 -5.00 5.83 2.55
C GLY A 355 -6.04 5.67 1.45
N PHE A 356 -6.45 4.41 1.22
CA PHE A 356 -7.28 4.02 0.08
C PHE A 356 -8.40 3.11 0.51
N ALA A 357 -9.51 3.16 -0.21
CA ALA A 357 -10.59 2.20 -0.15
C ALA A 357 -10.50 1.20 -1.31
N ALA A 358 -10.99 -0.01 -1.10
CA ALA A 358 -11.16 -0.99 -2.16
C ALA A 358 -12.30 -0.58 -3.11
N ASP A 359 -12.17 -0.94 -4.38
CA ASP A 359 -13.20 -0.79 -5.40
C ASP A 359 -13.25 -2.06 -6.27
N TYR A 360 -14.29 -2.84 -6.06
CA TYR A 360 -14.57 -4.06 -6.81
C TYR A 360 -15.91 -3.97 -7.56
N SER A 361 -16.37 -2.76 -7.88
CA SER A 361 -17.63 -2.52 -8.62
C SER A 361 -17.69 -3.22 -9.98
N TRP A 362 -16.53 -3.53 -10.54
CA TRP A 362 -16.39 -4.30 -11.79
C TRP A 362 -16.60 -5.81 -11.61
N LEU A 363 -16.47 -6.36 -10.40
CA LEU A 363 -16.60 -7.79 -10.09
C LEU A 363 -17.99 -8.07 -9.52
N ASP A 364 -18.95 -8.31 -10.41
CA ASP A 364 -20.39 -8.50 -10.11
C ASP A 364 -20.69 -9.99 -9.81
N VAL A 365 -20.22 -10.45 -8.66
CA VAL A 365 -20.38 -11.82 -8.13
C VAL A 365 -20.63 -11.79 -6.63
N ASP A 366 -21.10 -12.89 -6.04
CA ASP A 366 -21.40 -13.00 -4.60
C ASP A 366 -20.12 -13.34 -3.80
N ALA A 367 -19.19 -12.39 -3.74
CA ALA A 367 -17.86 -12.55 -3.16
C ALA A 367 -17.56 -11.58 -2.01
N TYR A 368 -18.59 -10.99 -1.39
CA TYR A 368 -18.42 -9.91 -0.41
C TYR A 368 -19.17 -10.17 0.88
N ASP A 369 -18.60 -9.67 1.98
CA ASP A 369 -19.27 -9.63 3.29
C ASP A 369 -20.36 -8.54 3.36
N GLU A 370 -21.05 -8.45 4.48
CA GLU A 370 -22.11 -7.45 4.76
C GLU A 370 -21.62 -5.99 4.68
N ASN A 371 -20.32 -5.76 4.75
CA ASN A 371 -19.67 -4.45 4.65
C ASN A 371 -19.12 -4.17 3.23
N GLY A 372 -19.38 -5.04 2.27
CA GLY A 372 -18.88 -4.93 0.90
C GLY A 372 -17.38 -5.22 0.76
N ARG A 373 -16.76 -5.89 1.73
CA ARG A 373 -15.36 -6.30 1.67
C ARG A 373 -15.26 -7.70 1.07
N PRO A 374 -14.17 -8.04 0.35
CA PRO A 374 -13.95 -9.39 -0.14
C PRO A 374 -14.10 -10.43 0.97
N ASP A 375 -15.09 -11.32 0.83
CA ASP A 375 -15.26 -12.47 1.72
C ASP A 375 -14.37 -13.60 1.21
N GLN A 376 -13.27 -13.81 1.91
CA GLN A 376 -12.20 -14.67 1.44
C GLN A 376 -11.40 -15.30 2.61
N ARG A 377 -10.77 -16.41 2.32
CA ARG A 377 -9.78 -17.03 3.20
C ARG A 377 -8.49 -17.32 2.43
N ARG A 378 -7.40 -16.63 2.77
CA ARG A 378 -6.09 -16.72 2.11
C ARG A 378 -6.18 -16.48 0.60
N GLY A 379 -7.03 -15.54 0.19
CA GLY A 379 -7.25 -15.20 -1.22
C GLY A 379 -8.29 -16.06 -1.94
N VAL A 380 -8.76 -17.15 -1.37
CA VAL A 380 -9.86 -17.95 -1.93
C VAL A 380 -11.19 -17.36 -1.49
N SER A 381 -12.01 -16.92 -2.45
CA SER A 381 -13.30 -16.31 -2.17
C SER A 381 -14.35 -17.36 -1.75
N THR A 382 -15.41 -16.90 -1.09
CA THR A 382 -16.65 -17.67 -0.88
C THR A 382 -17.38 -17.94 -2.18
N GLU A 383 -17.28 -17.04 -3.19
CA GLU A 383 -17.71 -17.34 -4.55
C GLU A 383 -16.71 -18.29 -5.21
N PRO A 384 -17.13 -19.52 -5.59
CA PRO A 384 -16.24 -20.48 -6.23
C PRO A 384 -15.56 -19.94 -7.48
N ASP A 385 -14.28 -20.29 -7.65
CA ASP A 385 -13.46 -19.97 -8.83
C ASP A 385 -13.11 -18.47 -8.97
N VAL A 386 -13.39 -17.66 -7.92
CA VAL A 386 -12.94 -16.27 -7.75
C VAL A 386 -11.86 -16.20 -6.67
N TYR A 387 -10.84 -15.37 -6.91
CA TYR A 387 -9.70 -15.21 -6.02
C TYR A 387 -9.35 -13.73 -5.87
N PHE A 388 -8.84 -13.36 -4.67
CA PHE A 388 -8.28 -12.04 -4.38
C PHE A 388 -6.80 -12.17 -4.09
N LEU A 389 -5.99 -11.20 -4.56
CA LEU A 389 -4.55 -11.23 -4.36
C LEU A 389 -3.98 -9.81 -4.12
N GLY A 390 -2.96 -9.73 -3.26
CA GLY A 390 -2.27 -8.47 -2.96
C GLY A 390 -2.99 -7.57 -1.96
N LEU A 391 -3.97 -8.09 -1.21
CA LEU A 391 -4.66 -7.34 -0.16
C LEU A 391 -3.85 -7.35 1.15
N PRO A 392 -3.96 -6.31 1.98
CA PRO A 392 -3.43 -6.33 3.34
C PRO A 392 -4.04 -7.49 4.14
N TRP A 393 -3.21 -8.18 4.90
CA TRP A 393 -3.65 -9.28 5.76
C TRP A 393 -4.39 -10.42 5.03
N LEU A 394 -4.18 -10.59 3.73
CA LEU A 394 -4.84 -11.64 2.96
C LEU A 394 -4.61 -13.04 3.56
N SER A 395 -3.38 -13.36 3.89
CA SER A 395 -2.99 -14.56 4.65
C SER A 395 -2.11 -14.21 5.87
N ARG A 396 -1.40 -13.08 5.82
CA ARG A 396 -0.44 -12.63 6.84
C ARG A 396 -0.12 -11.14 6.67
N ARG A 397 0.64 -10.58 7.63
CA ARG A 397 1.09 -9.19 7.59
C ARG A 397 1.82 -8.83 6.28
N GLY A 398 2.64 -9.75 5.78
CA GLY A 398 3.44 -9.55 4.56
C GLY A 398 2.65 -9.56 3.24
N SER A 399 1.37 -9.97 3.21
CA SER A 399 0.60 -10.29 2.00
C SER A 399 0.54 -9.20 0.94
N SER A 400 0.51 -7.93 1.31
CA SER A 400 0.43 -6.79 0.37
C SER A 400 1.79 -6.24 -0.06
N PHE A 401 2.89 -6.75 0.49
CA PHE A 401 4.26 -6.33 0.14
C PHE A 401 4.79 -7.14 -1.05
N ILE A 402 5.80 -6.61 -1.75
CA ILE A 402 6.35 -7.20 -2.97
C ILE A 402 6.73 -8.67 -2.75
N TRP A 403 7.60 -8.94 -1.79
CA TRP A 403 8.04 -10.31 -1.52
C TRP A 403 6.90 -11.22 -0.99
N GLY A 404 5.97 -10.67 -0.23
CA GLY A 404 4.92 -11.43 0.44
C GLY A 404 3.83 -11.91 -0.50
N VAL A 405 3.42 -11.08 -1.46
CA VAL A 405 2.39 -11.41 -2.45
C VAL A 405 2.79 -12.59 -3.34
N TRP A 406 4.09 -12.76 -3.59
CA TRP A 406 4.60 -13.88 -4.37
C TRP A 406 4.23 -15.24 -3.75
N HIS A 407 4.30 -15.35 -2.42
CA HIS A 407 3.93 -16.57 -1.70
C HIS A 407 2.41 -16.79 -1.68
N ASP A 408 1.63 -15.72 -1.57
CA ASP A 408 0.17 -15.83 -1.63
C ASP A 408 -0.29 -16.23 -3.04
N ALA A 409 0.34 -15.69 -4.08
CA ALA A 409 0.10 -16.08 -5.47
C ALA A 409 0.37 -17.57 -5.71
N LYS A 410 1.45 -18.11 -5.10
CA LYS A 410 1.72 -19.55 -5.15
C LYS A 410 0.59 -20.37 -4.54
N TYR A 411 0.10 -20.00 -3.37
CA TYR A 411 -1.00 -20.69 -2.72
C TYR A 411 -2.29 -20.67 -3.57
N VAL A 412 -2.62 -19.51 -4.16
CA VAL A 412 -3.78 -19.37 -5.04
C VAL A 412 -3.64 -20.25 -6.29
N ALA A 413 -2.47 -20.28 -6.92
CA ALA A 413 -2.20 -21.13 -8.10
C ALA A 413 -2.31 -22.63 -7.78
N ASP A 414 -1.78 -23.05 -6.63
CA ASP A 414 -1.92 -24.44 -6.15
C ASP A 414 -3.40 -24.80 -5.90
N HIS A 415 -4.19 -23.84 -5.36
CA HIS A 415 -5.64 -24.03 -5.16
C HIS A 415 -6.39 -24.14 -6.49
N ILE A 416 -6.10 -23.28 -7.47
CA ILE A 416 -6.67 -23.36 -8.82
C ILE A 416 -6.37 -24.73 -9.45
N THR A 417 -5.13 -25.22 -9.33
CA THR A 417 -4.73 -26.55 -9.84
C THR A 417 -5.57 -27.65 -9.22
N THR A 418 -5.74 -27.62 -7.91
CA THR A 418 -6.56 -28.60 -7.18
C THR A 418 -8.01 -28.53 -7.65
N ARG A 419 -8.57 -27.34 -7.76
CA ARG A 419 -9.94 -27.11 -8.20
C ARG A 419 -10.19 -27.63 -9.62
N ARG A 420 -9.23 -27.37 -10.55
CA ARG A 420 -9.25 -27.93 -11.93
C ARG A 420 -9.36 -29.45 -11.94
N GLY A 421 -8.60 -30.11 -11.06
CA GLY A 421 -8.65 -31.57 -10.92
C GLY A 421 -10.03 -32.09 -10.54
N TYR A 422 -10.71 -31.41 -9.61
CA TYR A 422 -12.09 -31.77 -9.24
C TYR A 422 -13.09 -31.53 -10.38
N LEU A 423 -12.99 -30.40 -11.09
CA LEU A 423 -13.89 -30.07 -12.21
C LEU A 423 -13.71 -31.04 -13.37
N ALA A 424 -12.49 -31.50 -13.65
CA ALA A 424 -12.22 -32.49 -14.72
C ALA A 424 -12.71 -33.91 -14.39
N TYR A 425 -12.82 -34.28 -13.12
CA TYR A 425 -13.21 -35.64 -12.69
C TYR A 425 -14.64 -36.00 -13.10
N GLY A 426 -15.54 -35.05 -13.20
CA GLY A 426 -16.95 -35.29 -13.57
C GLY A 426 -17.29 -35.11 -15.06
N SER A 427 -16.26 -34.81 -15.90
CA SER A 427 -16.46 -34.45 -17.32
C SER A 427 -16.16 -35.60 -18.31
N ASN A 428 -15.86 -36.82 -17.81
CA ASN A 428 -15.63 -38.02 -18.62
C ASN A 428 -16.84 -38.97 -18.64
#